data_fea7920d14324a21e70f7b52a5f79d2c
#
_entry.id   fea7920d14324a21e70f7b52a5f79d2c
#
_cell.length_a   1.000
_cell.length_b   1.000
_cell.length_c   1.000
_cell.angle_alpha   90.00
_cell.angle_beta   90.00
_cell.angle_gamma   90.00
#
_symmetry.space_group_name_H-M   'P 1'
#
loop_
_entity.id
_entity.type
_entity.pdbx_description
1 polymer ?
#
loop_
_entity_poly.entity_id
_entity_poly.type
_entity_poly.pdbx_seq_one_letter_code
_entity_poly.pdbx_strand_id
1 'polypeptide(L)'
;MNIFKNSRFAVSLIFAINGMVFGTWASRIPAIVDFHDLSPGSLGLLIFLAGLSAVIAFSVFGRAADKYGAAFITKRATIFLIPLTLIFIAFANSIGMLVMAVIYFGAIHGGDDVAMNAWAAEVEREYTRPVMSSFHAMWSLGAGIGAGLGSLLAFYEVSYKNHFSLIAIVIFFIALSIAFVPFESQKNKKVTKSPFISIPKGALLPVATITFFASLSEGAVADWS
;
A
#
# COMPACT_ATOMS: atom_id res chain seq x y z
N MET A 1 3.59 15.34 -25.85
CA MET A 1 2.91 14.19 -25.19
C MET A 1 2.57 14.64 -23.79
N ASN A 2 1.27 14.65 -23.40
CA ASN A 2 0.88 15.15 -22.09
C ASN A 2 1.23 14.07 -21.03
N ILE A 3 2.24 14.33 -20.19
CA ILE A 3 2.76 13.41 -19.17
C ILE A 3 1.63 12.89 -18.26
N PHE A 4 0.64 13.73 -17.95
CA PHE A 4 -0.52 13.35 -17.11
C PHE A 4 -1.52 12.40 -17.78
N LYS A 5 -1.32 12.05 -19.07
CA LYS A 5 -2.12 11.03 -19.76
C LYS A 5 -1.34 9.73 -19.97
N ASN A 6 -0.14 9.62 -19.41
CA ASN A 6 0.73 8.47 -19.58
C ASN A 6 0.48 7.45 -18.44
N SER A 7 0.07 6.24 -18.80
CA SER A 7 -0.17 5.13 -17.87
C SER A 7 1.06 4.79 -17.03
N ARG A 8 2.26 4.85 -17.62
CA ARG A 8 3.51 4.63 -16.89
C ARG A 8 3.76 5.67 -15.80
N PHE A 9 3.48 6.94 -16.08
CA PHE A 9 3.58 8.00 -15.07
C PHE A 9 2.57 7.77 -13.93
N ALA A 10 1.33 7.42 -14.28
CA ALA A 10 0.30 7.13 -13.30
C ALA A 10 0.68 5.98 -12.37
N VAL A 11 1.16 4.86 -12.93
CA VAL A 11 1.62 3.71 -12.14
C VAL A 11 2.82 4.08 -11.28
N SER A 12 3.81 4.80 -11.82
CA SER A 12 4.97 5.28 -11.03
C SER A 12 4.54 6.14 -9.85
N LEU A 13 3.57 7.03 -10.05
CA LEU A 13 3.04 7.90 -9.00
C LEU A 13 2.27 7.11 -7.93
N ILE A 14 1.51 6.11 -8.32
CA ILE A 14 0.80 5.21 -7.41
C ILE A 14 1.78 4.45 -6.51
N PHE A 15 2.83 3.87 -7.10
CA PHE A 15 3.87 3.19 -6.32
C PHE A 15 4.55 4.15 -5.35
N ALA A 16 4.87 5.37 -5.78
CA ALA A 16 5.45 6.39 -4.90
C ALA A 16 4.49 6.79 -3.75
N ILE A 17 3.20 6.96 -4.02
CA ILE A 17 2.18 7.27 -3.02
C ILE A 17 2.06 6.12 -2.00
N ASN A 18 1.95 4.87 -2.49
CA ASN A 18 1.83 3.70 -1.63
C ASN A 18 3.06 3.56 -0.72
N GLY A 19 4.28 3.70 -1.27
CA GLY A 19 5.50 3.74 -0.48
C GLY A 19 5.54 4.89 0.52
N MET A 20 5.13 6.10 0.12
CA MET A 20 5.11 7.28 1.02
C MET A 20 4.18 7.05 2.23
N VAL A 21 3.02 6.45 2.04
CA VAL A 21 2.11 6.11 3.14
C VAL A 21 2.77 5.11 4.09
N PHE A 22 3.42 4.07 3.56
CA PHE A 22 4.14 3.10 4.37
C PHE A 22 5.27 3.75 5.18
N GLY A 23 6.14 4.54 4.54
CA GLY A 23 7.23 5.24 5.22
C GLY A 23 6.73 6.26 6.26
N THR A 24 5.63 6.95 5.97
CA THR A 24 4.96 7.85 6.92
C THR A 24 4.49 7.08 8.17
N TRP A 25 3.83 5.94 7.99
CA TRP A 25 3.40 5.06 9.07
C TRP A 25 4.60 4.57 9.88
N ALA A 26 5.57 3.93 9.23
CA ALA A 26 6.71 3.29 9.89
C ALA A 26 7.51 4.29 10.74
N SER A 27 7.79 5.49 10.23
CA SER A 27 8.55 6.52 10.94
C SER A 27 7.87 7.07 12.20
N ARG A 28 6.57 6.86 12.36
CA ARG A 28 5.79 7.38 13.50
C ARG A 28 5.27 6.29 14.44
N ILE A 29 5.68 5.03 14.24
CA ILE A 29 5.36 3.92 15.17
C ILE A 29 5.73 4.29 16.62
N PRO A 30 6.94 4.84 16.92
CA PRO A 30 7.27 5.22 18.30
C PRO A 30 6.26 6.19 18.92
N ALA A 31 5.84 7.22 18.17
CA ALA A 31 4.88 8.20 18.68
C ALA A 31 3.47 7.61 18.90
N ILE A 32 3.09 6.58 18.12
CA ILE A 32 1.83 5.85 18.32
C ILE A 32 1.94 4.96 19.56
N VAL A 33 3.07 4.29 19.75
CA VAL A 33 3.38 3.46 20.93
C VAL A 33 3.28 4.31 22.20
N ASP A 34 3.95 5.46 22.22
CA ASP A 34 3.95 6.39 23.37
C ASP A 34 2.55 6.94 23.66
N PHE A 35 1.82 7.35 22.62
CA PHE A 35 0.48 7.93 22.79
C PHE A 35 -0.55 6.94 23.35
N HIS A 36 -0.43 5.65 22.99
CA HIS A 36 -1.36 4.61 23.40
C HIS A 36 -0.83 3.71 24.54
N ASP A 37 0.36 4.01 25.07
CA ASP A 37 1.05 3.24 26.11
C ASP A 37 1.13 1.75 25.73
N LEU A 38 1.59 1.45 24.51
CA LEU A 38 1.63 0.09 23.99
C LEU A 38 2.84 -0.68 24.51
N SER A 39 2.61 -1.89 25.03
CA SER A 39 3.71 -2.81 25.24
C SER A 39 4.29 -3.35 23.93
N PRO A 40 5.54 -3.85 23.91
CA PRO A 40 6.11 -4.49 22.70
C PRO A 40 5.24 -5.63 22.17
N GLY A 41 4.61 -6.42 23.06
CA GLY A 41 3.68 -7.49 22.67
C GLY A 41 2.41 -6.97 22.02
N SER A 42 1.86 -5.84 22.50
CA SER A 42 0.69 -5.20 21.90
C SER A 42 1.02 -4.61 20.51
N LEU A 43 2.20 -4.02 20.35
CA LEU A 43 2.68 -3.55 19.05
C LEU A 43 2.81 -4.72 18.06
N GLY A 44 3.48 -5.81 18.48
CA GLY A 44 3.62 -7.01 17.66
C GLY A 44 2.27 -7.59 17.21
N LEU A 45 1.27 -7.59 18.11
CA LEU A 45 -0.09 -8.02 17.76
C LEU A 45 -0.75 -7.08 16.73
N LEU A 46 -0.58 -5.77 16.86
CA LEU A 46 -1.10 -4.80 15.88
C LEU A 46 -0.49 -5.01 14.50
N ILE A 47 0.84 -5.17 14.41
CA ILE A 47 1.55 -5.45 13.16
C ILE A 47 1.08 -6.78 12.56
N PHE A 48 0.92 -7.82 13.39
CA PHE A 48 0.37 -9.10 12.95
C PHE A 48 -1.05 -8.97 12.38
N LEU A 49 -1.92 -8.20 13.03
CA LEU A 49 -3.29 -7.96 12.54
C LEU A 49 -3.30 -7.18 11.22
N ALA A 50 -2.40 -6.21 11.04
CA ALA A 50 -2.22 -5.52 9.78
C ALA A 50 -1.83 -6.50 8.66
N GLY A 51 -0.82 -7.34 8.90
CA GLY A 51 -0.39 -8.37 7.94
C GLY A 51 -1.49 -9.38 7.61
N LEU A 52 -2.21 -9.88 8.63
CA LEU A 52 -3.31 -10.81 8.43
C LEU A 52 -4.44 -10.20 7.59
N SER A 53 -4.80 -8.95 7.87
CA SER A 53 -5.82 -8.23 7.10
C SER A 53 -5.38 -7.99 5.65
N ALA A 54 -4.09 -7.70 5.40
CA ALA A 54 -3.53 -7.58 4.06
C ALA A 54 -3.66 -8.90 3.27
N VAL A 55 -3.31 -10.03 3.86
CA VAL A 55 -3.41 -11.35 3.22
C VAL A 55 -4.86 -11.67 2.82
N ILE A 56 -5.82 -11.36 3.68
CA ILE A 56 -7.25 -11.52 3.35
C ILE A 56 -7.64 -10.60 2.19
N ALA A 57 -7.21 -9.35 2.25
CA ALA A 57 -7.51 -8.33 1.25
C ALA A 57 -6.91 -8.64 -0.12
N PHE A 58 -5.77 -9.33 -0.21
CA PHE A 58 -5.16 -9.76 -1.48
C PHE A 58 -6.18 -10.49 -2.37
N SER A 59 -6.92 -11.44 -1.81
CA SER A 59 -7.93 -12.19 -2.56
C SER A 59 -9.13 -11.33 -2.98
N VAL A 60 -9.52 -10.37 -2.15
CA VAL A 60 -10.66 -9.47 -2.44
C VAL A 60 -10.28 -8.50 -3.55
N PHE A 61 -9.15 -7.81 -3.41
CA PHE A 61 -8.67 -6.84 -4.40
C PHE A 61 -8.26 -7.49 -5.71
N GLY A 62 -7.59 -8.66 -5.66
CA GLY A 62 -7.24 -9.42 -6.86
C GLY A 62 -8.47 -9.79 -7.68
N ARG A 63 -9.53 -10.32 -7.06
CA ARG A 63 -10.80 -10.62 -7.75
C ARG A 63 -11.50 -9.36 -8.25
N ALA A 64 -11.46 -8.27 -7.48
CA ALA A 64 -12.02 -7.00 -7.91
C ALA A 64 -11.26 -6.45 -9.13
N ALA A 65 -9.93 -6.52 -9.14
CA ALA A 65 -9.08 -6.14 -10.27
C ALA A 65 -9.38 -6.98 -11.51
N ASP A 66 -9.49 -8.30 -11.37
CA ASP A 66 -9.87 -9.20 -12.47
C ASP A 66 -11.26 -8.88 -13.03
N LYS A 67 -12.23 -8.60 -12.16
CA LYS A 67 -13.63 -8.37 -12.56
C LYS A 67 -13.86 -6.99 -13.16
N TYR A 68 -13.31 -5.97 -12.53
CA TYR A 68 -13.59 -4.57 -12.85
C TYR A 68 -12.45 -3.88 -13.60
N GLY A 69 -11.26 -4.50 -13.63
CA GLY A 69 -10.03 -3.98 -14.22
C GLY A 69 -9.09 -3.42 -13.15
N ALA A 70 -7.80 -3.76 -13.26
CA ALA A 70 -6.78 -3.39 -12.28
C ALA A 70 -6.65 -1.86 -12.15
N ALA A 71 -6.58 -1.13 -13.27
CA ALA A 71 -6.50 0.33 -13.25
C ALA A 71 -7.70 1.00 -12.55
N PHE A 72 -8.90 0.42 -12.72
CA PHE A 72 -10.12 0.96 -12.10
C PHE A 72 -10.07 0.82 -10.57
N ILE A 73 -9.69 -0.35 -10.08
CA ILE A 73 -9.60 -0.63 -8.63
C ILE A 73 -8.49 0.19 -8.01
N THR A 74 -7.28 0.16 -8.58
CA THR A 74 -6.12 0.90 -8.07
C THR A 74 -6.39 2.40 -7.99
N LYS A 75 -6.92 3.03 -9.04
CA LYS A 75 -7.25 4.46 -9.00
C LYS A 75 -8.18 4.82 -7.85
N ARG A 76 -9.21 4.00 -7.61
CA ARG A 76 -10.15 4.25 -6.52
C ARG A 76 -9.55 4.03 -5.16
N ALA A 77 -8.77 2.96 -5.01
CA ALA A 77 -8.07 2.68 -3.76
C ALA A 77 -7.08 3.80 -3.44
N THR A 78 -6.20 4.16 -4.37
CA THR A 78 -5.17 5.17 -4.15
C THR A 78 -5.77 6.57 -3.90
N ILE A 79 -6.85 6.95 -4.59
CA ILE A 79 -7.46 8.28 -4.42
C ILE A 79 -8.25 8.36 -3.10
N PHE A 80 -9.07 7.37 -2.80
CA PHE A 80 -10.04 7.48 -1.71
C PHE A 80 -9.68 6.65 -0.48
N LEU A 81 -9.24 5.40 -0.65
CA LEU A 81 -9.06 4.50 0.48
C LEU A 81 -7.69 4.65 1.15
N ILE A 82 -6.63 4.86 0.39
CA ILE A 82 -5.25 5.02 0.91
C ILE A 82 -5.12 6.25 1.83
N PRO A 83 -5.58 7.47 1.48
CA PRO A 83 -5.51 8.60 2.41
C PRO A 83 -6.28 8.37 3.70
N LEU A 84 -7.42 7.65 3.64
CA LEU A 84 -8.23 7.34 4.83
C LEU A 84 -7.50 6.42 5.82
N THR A 85 -6.52 5.63 5.38
CA THR A 85 -5.72 4.79 6.29
C THR A 85 -4.98 5.64 7.32
N LEU A 86 -4.33 6.70 6.88
CA LEU A 86 -3.63 7.64 7.76
C LEU A 86 -4.60 8.43 8.63
N ILE A 87 -5.74 8.86 8.08
CA ILE A 87 -6.77 9.58 8.83
C ILE A 87 -7.33 8.73 9.97
N PHE A 88 -7.66 7.47 9.73
CA PHE A 88 -8.20 6.61 10.77
C PHE A 88 -7.19 6.37 11.91
N ILE A 89 -5.90 6.21 11.60
CA ILE A 89 -4.87 6.10 12.62
C ILE A 89 -4.68 7.45 13.36
N ALA A 90 -4.68 8.59 12.65
CA ALA A 90 -4.55 9.91 13.26
C ALA A 90 -5.65 10.21 14.28
N PHE A 91 -6.87 9.79 14.02
CA PHE A 91 -8.03 10.02 14.88
C PHE A 91 -8.36 8.86 15.84
N ALA A 92 -7.55 7.81 15.88
CA ALA A 92 -7.67 6.73 16.86
C ALA A 92 -7.29 7.26 18.25
N ASN A 93 -8.28 7.43 19.13
CA ASN A 93 -8.08 7.92 20.51
C ASN A 93 -8.19 6.82 21.56
N SER A 94 -8.44 5.58 21.15
CA SER A 94 -8.47 4.41 22.03
C SER A 94 -7.81 3.23 21.34
N ILE A 95 -7.37 2.24 22.13
CA ILE A 95 -6.76 1.01 21.61
C ILE A 95 -7.71 0.29 20.63
N GLY A 96 -9.00 0.23 20.94
CA GLY A 96 -9.98 -0.39 20.04
C GLY A 96 -10.08 0.33 18.67
N MET A 97 -10.07 1.67 18.67
CA MET A 97 -10.03 2.45 17.43
C MET A 97 -8.72 2.24 16.68
N LEU A 98 -7.58 2.18 17.38
CA LEU A 98 -6.28 1.92 16.77
C LEU A 98 -6.24 0.53 16.11
N VAL A 99 -6.73 -0.52 16.78
CA VAL A 99 -6.83 -1.87 16.21
C VAL A 99 -7.62 -1.86 14.92
N MET A 100 -8.80 -1.23 14.91
CA MET A 100 -9.63 -1.14 13.70
C MET A 100 -8.95 -0.33 12.58
N ALA A 101 -8.28 0.77 12.93
CA ALA A 101 -7.55 1.60 11.98
C ALA A 101 -6.37 0.85 11.36
N VAL A 102 -5.63 0.06 12.15
CA VAL A 102 -4.49 -0.74 11.69
C VAL A 102 -4.94 -1.93 10.84
N ILE A 103 -6.05 -2.59 11.18
CA ILE A 103 -6.67 -3.62 10.34
C ILE A 103 -7.10 -3.01 8.99
N TYR A 104 -7.73 -1.83 9.01
CA TYR A 104 -8.08 -1.11 7.79
C TYR A 104 -6.84 -0.72 6.98
N PHE A 105 -5.79 -0.20 7.63
CA PHE A 105 -4.51 0.13 6.99
C PHE A 105 -3.94 -1.10 6.26
N GLY A 106 -3.79 -2.22 6.96
CA GLY A 106 -3.24 -3.44 6.37
C GLY A 106 -4.08 -3.95 5.18
N ALA A 107 -5.40 -3.98 5.33
CA ALA A 107 -6.31 -4.44 4.29
C ALA A 107 -6.25 -3.56 3.04
N ILE A 108 -6.28 -2.24 3.19
CA ILE A 108 -6.29 -1.31 2.04
C ILE A 108 -4.90 -1.22 1.41
N HIS A 109 -3.85 -1.09 2.22
CA HIS A 109 -2.48 -0.99 1.72
C HIS A 109 -2.07 -2.27 0.96
N GLY A 110 -2.30 -3.45 1.57
CA GLY A 110 -2.01 -4.73 0.91
C GLY A 110 -2.93 -4.99 -0.29
N GLY A 111 -4.22 -4.68 -0.18
CA GLY A 111 -5.15 -4.82 -1.31
C GLY A 111 -4.77 -3.94 -2.51
N ASP A 112 -4.41 -2.68 -2.26
CA ASP A 112 -3.95 -1.76 -3.30
C ASP A 112 -2.64 -2.25 -3.93
N ASP A 113 -1.73 -2.82 -3.13
CA ASP A 113 -0.48 -3.41 -3.63
C ASP A 113 -0.75 -4.48 -4.70
N VAL A 114 -1.66 -5.41 -4.48
CA VAL A 114 -2.05 -6.42 -5.48
C VAL A 114 -2.64 -5.76 -6.74
N ALA A 115 -3.52 -4.79 -6.58
CA ALA A 115 -4.18 -4.14 -7.71
C ALA A 115 -3.20 -3.28 -8.52
N MET A 116 -2.32 -2.51 -7.86
CA MET A 116 -1.34 -1.66 -8.55
C MET A 116 -0.28 -2.49 -9.28
N ASN A 117 0.16 -3.62 -8.72
CA ASN A 117 1.07 -4.55 -9.40
C ASN A 117 0.42 -5.20 -10.62
N ALA A 118 -0.87 -5.55 -10.55
CA ALA A 118 -1.61 -6.05 -11.71
C ALA A 118 -1.68 -4.99 -12.83
N TRP A 119 -1.97 -3.72 -12.49
CA TRP A 119 -1.95 -2.64 -13.48
C TRP A 119 -0.55 -2.35 -14.01
N ALA A 120 0.47 -2.38 -13.16
CA ALA A 120 1.87 -2.24 -13.57
C ALA A 120 2.28 -3.30 -14.60
N ALA A 121 1.87 -4.56 -14.38
CA ALA A 121 2.12 -5.64 -15.33
C ALA A 121 1.39 -5.46 -16.67
N GLU A 122 0.18 -4.88 -16.67
CA GLU A 122 -0.51 -4.53 -17.91
C GLU A 122 0.23 -3.41 -18.66
N VAL A 123 0.67 -2.37 -17.96
CA VAL A 123 1.45 -1.27 -18.55
C VAL A 123 2.80 -1.76 -19.06
N GLU A 124 3.48 -2.67 -18.34
CA GLU A 124 4.77 -3.22 -18.79
C GLU A 124 4.67 -3.92 -20.14
N ARG A 125 3.55 -4.56 -20.46
CA ARG A 125 3.34 -5.22 -21.76
C ARG A 125 3.34 -4.26 -22.96
N GLU A 126 3.16 -2.96 -22.72
CA GLU A 126 3.25 -1.93 -23.75
C GLU A 126 4.70 -1.55 -24.10
N TYR A 127 5.68 -2.07 -23.36
CA TYR A 127 7.10 -1.75 -23.49
C TYR A 127 7.90 -2.96 -24.01
N THR A 128 8.93 -2.68 -24.80
CA THR A 128 9.85 -3.71 -25.34
C THR A 128 10.88 -4.19 -24.32
N ARG A 129 10.99 -3.52 -23.18
CA ARG A 129 11.93 -3.83 -22.10
C ARG A 129 11.19 -3.89 -20.75
N PRO A 130 11.66 -4.70 -19.79
CA PRO A 130 11.09 -4.74 -18.45
C PRO A 130 11.16 -3.36 -17.78
N VAL A 131 10.04 -2.90 -17.21
CA VAL A 131 9.95 -1.62 -16.49
C VAL A 131 9.45 -1.76 -15.06
N MET A 132 9.05 -2.96 -14.63
CA MET A 132 8.51 -3.25 -13.30
C MET A 132 9.45 -2.78 -12.18
N SER A 133 10.76 -3.04 -12.31
CA SER A 133 11.74 -2.59 -11.32
C SER A 133 11.75 -1.07 -11.14
N SER A 134 11.41 -0.29 -12.19
CA SER A 134 11.32 1.16 -12.06
C SER A 134 10.11 1.61 -11.22
N PHE A 135 9.02 0.85 -11.23
CA PHE A 135 7.87 1.10 -10.37
C PHE A 135 8.20 0.82 -8.90
N HIS A 136 8.85 -0.32 -8.60
CA HIS A 136 9.32 -0.62 -7.25
C HIS A 136 10.38 0.37 -6.75
N ALA A 137 11.25 0.89 -7.62
CA ALA A 137 12.15 1.98 -7.26
C ALA A 137 11.39 3.26 -6.86
N MET A 138 10.27 3.57 -7.52
CA MET A 138 9.41 4.69 -7.12
C MET A 138 8.72 4.43 -5.78
N TRP A 139 8.34 3.19 -5.49
CA TRP A 139 7.83 2.80 -4.17
C TRP A 139 8.88 3.06 -3.08
N SER A 140 10.12 2.58 -3.27
CA SER A 140 11.22 2.79 -2.32
C SER A 140 11.55 4.28 -2.13
N LEU A 141 11.53 5.06 -3.22
CA LEU A 141 11.71 6.52 -3.15
C LEU A 141 10.59 7.17 -2.32
N GLY A 142 9.34 6.78 -2.58
CA GLY A 142 8.18 7.24 -1.80
C GLY A 142 8.32 6.91 -0.32
N ALA A 143 8.69 5.66 0.00
CA ALA A 143 8.90 5.22 1.38
C ALA A 143 10.01 6.03 2.08
N GLY A 144 11.12 6.27 1.40
CA GLY A 144 12.21 7.12 1.90
C GLY A 144 11.77 8.56 2.14
N ILE A 145 10.99 9.16 1.24
CA ILE A 145 10.43 10.51 1.41
C ILE A 145 9.47 10.53 2.60
N GLY A 146 8.55 9.56 2.69
CA GLY A 146 7.59 9.47 3.80
C GLY A 146 8.28 9.32 5.16
N ALA A 147 9.29 8.44 5.24
CA ALA A 147 10.06 8.24 6.46
C ALA A 147 10.90 9.49 6.82
N GLY A 148 11.56 10.10 5.84
CA GLY A 148 12.35 11.31 6.04
C GLY A 148 11.50 12.50 6.53
N LEU A 149 10.33 12.71 5.94
CA LEU A 149 9.37 13.71 6.40
C LEU A 149 8.86 13.39 7.80
N GLY A 150 8.60 12.12 8.10
CA GLY A 150 8.16 11.70 9.42
C GLY A 150 9.20 11.97 10.50
N SER A 151 10.47 11.66 10.24
CA SER A 151 11.58 11.94 11.14
C SER A 151 11.80 13.45 11.33
N LEU A 152 11.74 14.21 10.24
CA LEU A 152 11.88 15.68 10.29
C LEU A 152 10.77 16.33 11.12
N LEU A 153 9.52 15.93 10.90
CA LEU A 153 8.37 16.46 11.65
C LEU A 153 8.37 15.97 13.10
N ALA A 154 8.93 14.79 13.39
CA ALA A 154 9.16 14.35 14.77
C ALA A 154 10.20 15.25 15.48
N PHE A 155 11.29 15.59 14.80
CA PHE A 155 12.31 16.49 15.32
C PHE A 155 11.74 17.88 15.68
N TYR A 156 10.77 18.37 14.90
CA TYR A 156 10.05 19.63 15.20
C TYR A 156 8.84 19.45 16.13
N GLU A 157 8.74 18.31 16.81
CA GLU A 157 7.67 18.00 17.78
C GLU A 157 6.25 18.06 17.18
N VAL A 158 6.11 17.98 15.87
CA VAL A 158 4.81 17.90 15.23
C VAL A 158 4.16 16.56 15.56
N SER A 159 2.96 16.59 16.12
CA SER A 159 2.24 15.36 16.48
C SER A 159 2.02 14.44 15.27
N TYR A 160 2.05 13.10 15.50
CA TYR A 160 1.78 12.15 14.43
C TYR A 160 0.38 12.33 13.81
N LYS A 161 -0.59 12.80 14.61
CA LYS A 161 -1.96 13.10 14.15
C LYS A 161 -1.98 14.19 13.08
N ASN A 162 -1.29 15.29 13.34
CA ASN A 162 -1.18 16.40 12.38
C ASN A 162 -0.38 15.98 11.14
N HIS A 163 0.72 15.24 11.33
CA HIS A 163 1.53 14.72 10.24
C HIS A 163 0.69 13.82 9.31
N PHE A 164 0.01 12.81 9.86
CA PHE A 164 -0.78 11.87 9.07
C PHE A 164 -1.95 12.57 8.36
N SER A 165 -2.61 13.50 9.02
CA SER A 165 -3.68 14.29 8.41
C SER A 165 -3.17 15.14 7.25
N LEU A 166 -2.03 15.80 7.41
CA LEU A 166 -1.39 16.60 6.36
C LEU A 166 -1.03 15.73 5.14
N ILE A 167 -0.32 14.61 5.38
CA ILE A 167 0.09 13.70 4.31
C ILE A 167 -1.12 13.10 3.59
N ALA A 168 -2.17 12.72 4.33
CA ALA A 168 -3.39 12.21 3.73
C ALA A 168 -4.04 13.21 2.77
N ILE A 169 -4.13 14.49 3.17
CA ILE A 169 -4.67 15.57 2.33
C ILE A 169 -3.79 15.77 1.09
N VAL A 170 -2.48 15.86 1.26
CA VAL A 170 -1.53 16.04 0.15
C VAL A 170 -1.62 14.88 -0.84
N ILE A 171 -1.62 13.63 -0.35
CA ILE A 171 -1.75 12.43 -1.18
C ILE A 171 -3.08 12.43 -1.93
N PHE A 172 -4.19 12.77 -1.29
CA PHE A 172 -5.49 12.82 -1.94
C PHE A 172 -5.48 13.75 -3.15
N PHE A 173 -4.95 14.98 -3.00
CA PHE A 173 -4.88 15.92 -4.11
C PHE A 173 -3.90 15.50 -5.22
N ILE A 174 -2.76 14.93 -4.86
CA ILE A 174 -1.81 14.38 -5.85
C ILE A 174 -2.47 13.21 -6.60
N ALA A 175 -3.12 12.29 -5.89
CA ALA A 175 -3.79 11.12 -6.47
C ALA A 175 -4.94 11.50 -7.41
N LEU A 176 -5.60 12.63 -7.23
CA LEU A 176 -6.65 13.10 -8.15
C LEU A 176 -6.12 13.25 -9.60
N SER A 177 -4.84 13.56 -9.78
CA SER A 177 -4.24 13.63 -11.12
C SER A 177 -4.31 12.30 -11.88
N ILE A 178 -4.34 11.18 -11.15
CA ILE A 178 -4.38 9.82 -11.72
C ILE A 178 -5.77 9.49 -12.27
N ALA A 179 -6.83 10.13 -11.74
CA ALA A 179 -8.21 9.86 -12.15
C ALA A 179 -8.43 10.05 -13.65
N PHE A 180 -7.74 11.02 -14.24
CA PHE A 180 -7.90 11.44 -15.63
C PHE A 180 -7.01 10.66 -16.62
N VAL A 181 -6.18 9.73 -16.15
CA VAL A 181 -5.33 8.91 -17.03
C VAL A 181 -6.20 7.84 -17.70
N PRO A 182 -6.35 7.86 -19.04
CA PRO A 182 -7.13 6.83 -19.72
C PRO A 182 -6.33 5.52 -19.70
N PHE A 183 -6.97 4.45 -19.26
CA PHE A 183 -6.43 3.08 -19.36
C PHE A 183 -7.56 2.07 -19.23
N GLU A 184 -7.63 1.14 -20.17
CA GLU A 184 -8.57 0.02 -20.16
C GLU A 184 -7.85 -1.25 -19.76
N SER A 185 -8.04 -1.69 -18.52
CA SER A 185 -7.53 -2.96 -18.05
C SER A 185 -8.26 -4.16 -18.64
N GLN A 186 -7.54 -5.24 -18.82
CA GLN A 186 -8.14 -6.53 -19.19
C GLN A 186 -9.08 -7.02 -18.08
N LYS A 187 -10.27 -7.48 -18.47
CA LYS A 187 -11.27 -8.02 -17.53
C LYS A 187 -11.44 -9.51 -17.76
N ASN A 188 -11.32 -10.28 -16.69
CA ASN A 188 -11.54 -11.72 -16.77
C ASN A 188 -12.96 -12.09 -16.35
N LYS A 189 -13.82 -12.43 -17.30
CA LYS A 189 -15.22 -12.81 -17.04
C LYS A 189 -15.38 -14.17 -16.33
N LYS A 190 -14.30 -14.96 -16.17
CA LYS A 190 -14.33 -16.32 -15.58
C LYS A 190 -13.93 -16.39 -14.12
N VAL A 191 -13.66 -15.24 -13.48
CA VAL A 191 -13.15 -15.15 -12.07
C VAL A 191 -14.07 -15.82 -11.04
N THR A 192 -15.36 -15.91 -11.30
CA THR A 192 -16.34 -16.48 -10.36
C THR A 192 -16.12 -17.96 -10.02
N LYS A 193 -15.25 -18.67 -10.75
CA LYS A 193 -14.94 -20.09 -10.54
C LYS A 193 -13.59 -20.35 -9.88
N SER A 194 -12.79 -19.31 -9.61
CA SER A 194 -11.48 -19.48 -8.97
C SER A 194 -11.62 -19.59 -7.45
N PRO A 195 -10.85 -20.49 -6.78
CA PRO A 195 -10.87 -20.59 -5.33
C PRO A 195 -10.42 -19.27 -4.69
N PHE A 196 -10.92 -18.98 -3.47
CA PHE A 196 -10.56 -17.74 -2.75
C PHE A 196 -9.07 -17.70 -2.40
N ILE A 197 -8.52 -18.84 -2.04
CA ILE A 197 -7.09 -19.05 -1.78
C ILE A 197 -6.61 -20.14 -2.72
N SER A 198 -5.52 -19.89 -3.42
CA SER A 198 -4.87 -20.85 -4.31
C SER A 198 -3.43 -21.06 -3.84
N ILE A 199 -3.10 -22.29 -3.45
CA ILE A 199 -1.74 -22.64 -3.06
C ILE A 199 -0.92 -22.83 -4.34
N PRO A 200 0.24 -22.13 -4.47
CA PRO A 200 1.10 -22.28 -5.65
C PRO A 200 1.61 -23.71 -5.77
N LYS A 201 1.69 -24.23 -7.00
CA LYS A 201 2.14 -25.59 -7.31
C LYS A 201 3.21 -25.56 -8.40
N GLY A 202 3.99 -26.64 -8.50
CA GLY A 202 5.02 -26.79 -9.52
C GLY A 202 6.08 -25.69 -9.45
N ALA A 203 6.43 -25.09 -10.56
CA ALA A 203 7.46 -24.05 -10.66
C ALA A 203 7.14 -22.76 -9.87
N LEU A 204 5.88 -22.53 -9.51
CA LEU A 204 5.47 -21.37 -8.70
C LEU A 204 5.78 -21.54 -7.22
N LEU A 205 5.92 -22.77 -6.73
CA LEU A 205 6.16 -23.03 -5.31
C LEU A 205 7.51 -22.49 -4.83
N PRO A 206 8.66 -22.75 -5.50
CA PRO A 206 9.94 -22.13 -5.12
C PRO A 206 9.90 -20.59 -5.15
N VAL A 207 9.29 -20.00 -6.16
CA VAL A 207 9.14 -18.54 -6.26
C VAL A 207 8.36 -18.00 -5.07
N ALA A 208 7.21 -18.59 -4.75
CA ALA A 208 6.40 -18.21 -3.60
C ALA A 208 7.15 -18.35 -2.27
N THR A 209 7.96 -19.41 -2.13
CA THR A 209 8.79 -19.63 -0.94
C THR A 209 9.86 -18.56 -0.78
N ILE A 210 10.57 -18.21 -1.86
CA ILE A 210 11.57 -17.13 -1.85
C ILE A 210 10.91 -15.79 -1.51
N THR A 211 9.79 -15.47 -2.16
CA THR A 211 9.05 -14.23 -1.90
C THR A 211 8.57 -14.17 -0.46
N PHE A 212 8.08 -15.28 0.11
CA PHE A 212 7.65 -15.34 1.50
C PHE A 212 8.78 -14.99 2.47
N PHE A 213 9.96 -15.60 2.33
CA PHE A 213 11.09 -15.33 3.21
C PHE A 213 11.68 -13.93 2.99
N ALA A 214 11.70 -13.42 1.75
CA ALA A 214 12.12 -12.04 1.46
C ALA A 214 11.21 -11.02 2.15
N SER A 215 9.88 -11.18 2.01
CA SER A 215 8.90 -10.30 2.64
C SER A 215 8.93 -10.41 4.17
N LEU A 216 9.18 -11.59 4.72
CA LEU A 216 9.33 -11.78 6.17
C LEU A 216 10.55 -11.02 6.70
N SER A 217 11.67 -11.08 5.99
CA SER A 217 12.90 -10.36 6.36
C SER A 217 12.71 -8.84 6.26
N GLU A 218 12.06 -8.38 5.19
CA GLU A 218 11.77 -6.95 4.96
C GLU A 218 10.86 -6.40 6.06
N GLY A 219 9.79 -7.10 6.41
CA GLY A 219 8.89 -6.71 7.49
C GLY A 219 9.59 -6.66 8.84
N ALA A 220 10.43 -7.66 9.15
CA ALA A 220 11.18 -7.69 10.40
C ALA A 220 12.15 -6.49 10.52
N VAL A 221 12.82 -6.12 9.44
CA VAL A 221 13.71 -4.94 9.44
C VAL A 221 12.93 -3.64 9.53
N ALA A 222 11.82 -3.51 8.78
CA ALA A 222 11.03 -2.27 8.75
C ALA A 222 10.36 -1.93 10.08
N ASP A 223 9.92 -2.96 10.83
CA ASP A 223 9.11 -2.79 12.04
C ASP A 223 9.93 -2.83 13.34
N TRP A 224 11.15 -3.41 13.31
CA TRP A 224 11.96 -3.67 14.51
C TRP A 224 13.39 -3.08 14.47
N SER A 225 13.76 -2.34 13.43
CA SER A 225 15.04 -1.63 13.34
C SER A 225 14.89 -0.15 13.67
#